data_43a720549fd2ca7c24cdf34b61540f9a
#
_entry.id   43a720549fd2ca7c24cdf34b61540f9a
#
_cell.length_a   1.000
_cell.length_b   1.000
_cell.length_c   1.000
_cell.angle_alpha   90.00
_cell.angle_beta   90.00
_cell.angle_gamma   90.00
#
_symmetry.space_group_name_H-M   'P 1'
#
loop_
_entity.id
_entity.type
_entity.pdbx_description
1 polymer ?
#
loop_
_entity_poly.entity_id
_entity_poly.type
_entity_poly.pdbx_seq_one_letter_code
_entity_poly.pdbx_strand_id
1 'polypeptide(L)'
;MSLIYRVMRKAFARAPFDGEGAYLYGGRWSSPGTRLSYASEHQSLAMLEYFVHLDKDDPPPDLVLAVADVPDDLTRAKIEVRDLPDNWRDAAAPPELTAYGDEFAARGEHCVLLVPSVLAPNENNLLINPAHPDYGKIVIRGLEPLRYDTRMFGKRRHRRQ
;
A
#
# COMPACT_ATOMS: atom_id res chain seq x y z
N MET A 1 8.72 -16.96 -6.07
CA MET A 1 7.87 -15.81 -6.46
C MET A 1 6.88 -15.50 -5.34
N SER A 2 6.73 -14.23 -5.01
CA SER A 2 5.79 -13.78 -3.98
C SER A 2 4.69 -12.95 -4.62
N LEU A 3 3.43 -13.24 -4.30
CA LEU A 3 2.32 -12.39 -4.72
C LEU A 3 2.24 -11.15 -3.84
N ILE A 4 1.92 -10.03 -4.45
CA ILE A 4 1.61 -8.77 -3.79
C ILE A 4 0.24 -8.26 -4.24
N TYR A 5 -0.38 -7.46 -3.39
CA TYR A 5 -1.76 -7.05 -3.54
C TYR A 5 -1.93 -5.56 -3.30
N ARG A 6 -2.79 -4.93 -4.10
CA ARG A 6 -3.18 -3.54 -3.91
C ARG A 6 -4.65 -3.35 -4.26
N VAL A 7 -5.39 -2.68 -3.38
CA VAL A 7 -6.77 -2.26 -3.65
C VAL A 7 -6.79 -0.83 -4.16
N MET A 8 -7.57 -0.56 -5.21
CA MET A 8 -7.69 0.77 -5.80
C MET A 8 -9.00 0.94 -6.56
N ARG A 9 -9.32 2.19 -6.93
CA ARG A 9 -10.40 2.49 -7.86
C ARG A 9 -10.01 2.06 -9.26
N LYS A 10 -10.96 1.52 -10.02
CA LYS A 10 -10.76 1.08 -11.41
C LYS A 10 -10.14 2.17 -12.30
N ALA A 11 -10.55 3.42 -12.11
CA ALA A 11 -10.04 4.56 -12.87
C ALA A 11 -8.51 4.72 -12.80
N PHE A 12 -7.87 4.26 -11.71
CA PHE A 12 -6.43 4.37 -11.49
C PHE A 12 -5.68 3.06 -11.74
N ALA A 13 -6.37 2.00 -12.18
CA ALA A 13 -5.80 0.65 -12.27
C ALA A 13 -5.05 0.39 -13.59
N ARG A 14 -4.92 1.37 -14.49
CA ARG A 14 -4.19 1.22 -15.75
C ARG A 14 -2.71 0.87 -15.53
N ALA A 15 -2.10 1.48 -14.52
CA ALA A 15 -0.74 1.20 -14.08
C ALA A 15 -0.71 1.07 -12.56
N PRO A 16 -1.16 -0.07 -12.00
CA PRO A 16 -1.52 -0.18 -10.58
C PRO A 16 -0.34 -0.03 -9.63
N PHE A 17 0.88 -0.20 -10.10
CA PHE A 17 2.09 -0.12 -9.27
C PHE A 17 3.07 0.97 -9.73
N ASP A 18 2.59 2.02 -10.40
CA ASP A 18 3.41 3.12 -10.92
C ASP A 18 3.81 4.18 -9.89
N GLY A 19 3.18 4.15 -8.70
CA GLY A 19 3.48 5.08 -7.61
C GLY A 19 2.93 6.50 -7.78
N GLU A 20 2.02 6.75 -8.73
CA GLU A 20 1.47 8.08 -9.00
C GLU A 20 0.75 8.69 -7.79
N GLY A 21 -0.06 7.90 -7.08
CA GLY A 21 -0.79 8.36 -5.91
C GLY A 21 0.11 8.90 -4.81
N ALA A 22 1.15 8.15 -4.45
CA ALA A 22 2.12 8.59 -3.45
C ALA A 22 2.98 9.76 -3.92
N TYR A 23 3.29 9.82 -5.22
CA TYR A 23 3.97 10.95 -5.81
C TYR A 23 3.20 12.26 -5.64
N LEU A 24 1.88 12.21 -5.84
CA LEU A 24 1.02 13.40 -5.74
C LEU A 24 0.69 13.78 -4.29
N TYR A 25 0.37 12.79 -3.46
CA TYR A 25 -0.24 13.01 -2.14
C TYR A 25 0.62 12.56 -0.96
N GLY A 26 1.71 11.84 -1.22
CA GLY A 26 2.50 11.19 -0.17
C GLY A 26 1.78 10.00 0.44
N GLY A 27 2.33 9.50 1.53
CA GLY A 27 1.82 8.42 2.35
C GLY A 27 2.50 8.40 3.70
N ARG A 28 2.24 7.38 4.50
CA ARG A 28 2.87 7.24 5.83
C ARG A 28 4.40 7.22 5.73
N TRP A 29 4.93 6.59 4.70
CA TRP A 29 6.36 6.31 4.54
C TRP A 29 7.06 7.16 3.49
N SER A 30 6.37 8.07 2.85
CA SER A 30 6.96 8.91 1.81
C SER A 30 6.28 10.27 1.71
N SER A 31 7.06 11.28 1.37
CA SER A 31 6.59 12.64 1.12
C SER A 31 6.01 12.79 -0.28
N PRO A 32 5.10 13.76 -0.52
CA PRO A 32 4.75 14.18 -1.88
C PRO A 32 6.01 14.51 -2.69
N GLY A 33 6.04 14.08 -3.94
CA GLY A 33 7.23 14.24 -4.81
C GLY A 33 8.14 13.02 -4.83
N THR A 34 7.95 12.06 -3.92
CA THR A 34 8.64 10.76 -3.93
C THR A 34 7.72 9.71 -4.53
N ARG A 35 8.16 9.07 -5.62
CA ARG A 35 7.38 8.07 -6.34
C ARG A 35 7.64 6.68 -5.79
N LEU A 36 6.71 6.17 -5.01
CA LEU A 36 6.72 4.81 -4.47
C LEU A 36 5.33 4.19 -4.63
N SER A 37 5.25 2.94 -5.02
CA SER A 37 4.00 2.20 -5.01
C SER A 37 3.85 1.42 -3.71
N TYR A 38 2.68 1.51 -3.09
CA TYR A 38 2.34 0.79 -1.86
C TYR A 38 1.57 -0.48 -2.21
N ALA A 39 1.99 -1.60 -1.68
CA ALA A 39 1.32 -2.89 -1.79
C ALA A 39 1.38 -3.63 -0.46
N SER A 40 0.69 -4.76 -0.37
CA SER A 40 0.69 -5.62 0.82
C SER A 40 1.07 -7.05 0.44
N GLU A 41 1.69 -7.76 1.39
CA GLU A 41 2.08 -9.16 1.19
C GLU A 41 0.90 -10.14 1.22
N HIS A 42 -0.26 -9.70 1.75
CA HIS A 42 -1.49 -10.50 1.79
C HIS A 42 -2.67 -9.71 1.23
N GLN A 43 -3.59 -10.40 0.55
CA GLN A 43 -4.82 -9.79 0.06
C GLN A 43 -5.64 -9.18 1.21
N SER A 44 -5.78 -9.91 2.32
CA SER A 44 -6.50 -9.43 3.50
C SER A 44 -5.90 -8.15 4.07
N LEU A 45 -4.57 -8.04 4.10
CA LEU A 45 -3.89 -6.83 4.55
C LEU A 45 -4.14 -5.67 3.60
N ALA A 46 -4.05 -5.88 2.28
CA ALA A 46 -4.36 -4.85 1.29
C ALA A 46 -5.82 -4.33 1.45
N MET A 47 -6.75 -5.23 1.73
CA MET A 47 -8.14 -4.87 1.98
C MET A 47 -8.29 -4.05 3.26
N LEU A 48 -7.62 -4.41 4.36
CA LEU A 48 -7.63 -3.64 5.61
C LEU A 48 -7.01 -2.24 5.43
N GLU A 49 -5.88 -2.15 4.76
CA GLU A 49 -5.17 -0.89 4.50
C GLU A 49 -6.03 0.09 3.69
N TYR A 50 -6.79 -0.40 2.74
CA TYR A 50 -7.73 0.44 1.99
C TYR A 50 -8.96 0.79 2.83
N PHE A 51 -9.50 -0.17 3.60
CA PHE A 51 -10.73 -0.02 4.35
C PHE A 51 -10.68 1.09 5.40
N VAL A 52 -9.54 1.31 6.05
CA VAL A 52 -9.41 2.36 7.07
C VAL A 52 -9.49 3.77 6.51
N HIS A 53 -9.26 3.94 5.19
CA HIS A 53 -9.36 5.22 4.49
C HIS A 53 -10.67 5.38 3.72
N LEU A 54 -11.47 4.33 3.65
CA LEU A 54 -12.71 4.26 2.90
C LEU A 54 -13.83 5.04 3.60
N ASP A 55 -14.63 5.80 2.85
CA ASP A 55 -15.89 6.32 3.35
C ASP A 55 -16.90 5.16 3.48
N LYS A 56 -17.24 4.83 4.72
CA LYS A 56 -18.11 3.69 5.03
C LYS A 56 -19.57 3.98 4.71
N ASP A 57 -19.96 5.25 4.63
CA ASP A 57 -21.33 5.65 4.31
C ASP A 57 -21.56 5.69 2.80
N ASP A 58 -20.49 5.87 2.01
CA ASP A 58 -20.52 5.88 0.55
C ASP A 58 -19.33 5.12 -0.05
N PRO A 59 -19.28 3.78 0.12
CA PRO A 59 -18.18 2.99 -0.40
C PRO A 59 -18.13 3.01 -1.93
N PRO A 60 -16.93 3.17 -2.53
CA PRO A 60 -16.78 3.16 -3.97
C PRO A 60 -17.29 1.85 -4.60
N PRO A 61 -18.10 1.91 -5.68
CA PRO A 61 -18.64 0.72 -6.31
C PRO A 61 -17.67 0.03 -7.28
N ASP A 62 -16.56 0.69 -7.61
CA ASP A 62 -15.64 0.33 -8.68
C ASP A 62 -14.24 -0.05 -8.19
N LEU A 63 -14.18 -0.74 -7.04
CA LEU A 63 -12.92 -1.23 -6.51
C LEU A 63 -12.38 -2.42 -7.29
N VAL A 64 -11.06 -2.46 -7.43
CA VAL A 64 -10.33 -3.58 -8.00
C VAL A 64 -9.18 -3.99 -7.09
N LEU A 65 -8.87 -5.27 -7.11
CA LEU A 65 -7.67 -5.85 -6.52
C LEU A 65 -6.65 -6.05 -7.63
N ALA A 66 -5.55 -5.37 -7.55
CA ALA A 66 -4.39 -5.61 -8.40
C ALA A 66 -3.51 -6.67 -7.75
N VAL A 67 -3.13 -7.68 -8.52
CA VAL A 67 -2.26 -8.78 -8.10
C VAL A 67 -1.03 -8.80 -8.99
N ALA A 68 0.14 -8.88 -8.39
CA ALA A 68 1.39 -9.00 -9.14
C ALA A 68 2.33 -10.02 -8.50
N ASP A 69 3.22 -10.57 -9.32
CA ASP A 69 4.34 -11.40 -8.89
C ASP A 69 5.59 -10.55 -8.72
N VAL A 70 6.25 -10.74 -7.58
CA VAL A 70 7.58 -10.21 -7.32
C VAL A 70 8.56 -11.37 -7.30
N PRO A 71 9.54 -11.41 -8.21
CA PRO A 71 10.55 -12.46 -8.23
C PRO A 71 11.36 -12.54 -6.94
N ASP A 72 11.79 -13.75 -6.57
CA ASP A 72 12.53 -13.96 -5.31
C ASP A 72 13.95 -13.37 -5.36
N ASP A 73 14.53 -13.25 -6.56
CA ASP A 73 15.85 -12.65 -6.79
C ASP A 73 15.84 -11.10 -6.79
N LEU A 74 14.66 -10.50 -6.68
CA LEU A 74 14.51 -9.05 -6.65
C LEU A 74 14.98 -8.52 -5.28
N THR A 75 15.91 -7.57 -5.31
CA THR A 75 16.52 -7.05 -4.08
C THR A 75 15.53 -6.34 -3.19
N ARG A 76 15.58 -6.64 -1.90
CA ARG A 76 14.66 -6.13 -0.88
C ARG A 76 15.42 -5.62 0.33
N ALA A 77 15.00 -4.47 0.85
CA ALA A 77 15.36 -4.00 2.17
C ALA A 77 14.17 -4.18 3.11
N LYS A 78 14.40 -4.12 4.42
CA LYS A 78 13.35 -4.25 5.44
C LYS A 78 13.61 -3.30 6.59
N ILE A 79 12.55 -2.68 7.09
CA ILE A 79 12.54 -1.92 8.34
C ILE A 79 11.88 -2.79 9.41
N GLU A 80 12.59 -2.98 10.51
CA GLU A 80 12.08 -3.70 11.67
C GLU A 80 11.40 -2.73 12.64
N VAL A 81 10.37 -3.22 13.34
CA VAL A 81 9.65 -2.40 14.34
C VAL A 81 10.58 -1.79 15.39
N ARG A 82 11.61 -2.54 15.82
CA ARG A 82 12.61 -2.08 16.80
C ARG A 82 13.40 -0.84 16.37
N ASP A 83 13.47 -0.57 15.06
CA ASP A 83 14.20 0.55 14.48
C ASP A 83 13.32 1.79 14.29
N LEU A 84 12.04 1.69 14.63
CA LEU A 84 11.05 2.75 14.48
C LEU A 84 10.87 3.55 15.78
N PRO A 85 10.44 4.82 15.70
CA PRO A 85 10.06 5.57 16.88
C PRO A 85 8.85 4.95 17.57
N ASP A 86 8.71 5.14 18.89
CA ASP A 86 7.65 4.52 19.70
C ASP A 86 6.23 4.84 19.19
N ASN A 87 6.05 6.02 18.59
CA ASN A 87 4.77 6.50 18.07
C ASN A 87 4.52 6.15 16.60
N TRP A 88 5.25 5.22 16.02
CA TRP A 88 5.15 4.88 14.59
C TRP A 88 3.75 4.39 14.17
N ARG A 89 2.95 3.88 15.12
CA ARG A 89 1.59 3.38 14.88
C ARG A 89 0.49 4.43 15.06
N ASP A 90 0.82 5.65 15.42
CA ASP A 90 -0.19 6.69 15.59
C ASP A 90 -1.01 6.88 14.31
N ALA A 91 -2.34 7.08 14.46
CA ALA A 91 -3.23 7.27 13.32
C ALA A 91 -2.79 8.47 12.46
N ALA A 92 -2.39 9.55 13.11
CA ALA A 92 -1.65 10.64 12.48
C ALA A 92 -0.17 10.24 12.40
N ALA A 93 0.28 9.86 11.21
CA ALA A 93 1.65 9.40 11.01
C ALA A 93 2.68 10.45 11.48
N PRO A 94 3.67 10.06 12.31
CA PRO A 94 4.76 10.96 12.65
C PRO A 94 5.51 11.38 11.38
N PRO A 95 5.87 12.68 11.24
CA PRO A 95 6.54 13.18 10.03
C PRO A 95 7.86 12.46 9.72
N GLU A 96 8.53 11.94 10.74
CA GLU A 96 9.80 11.23 10.63
C GLU A 96 9.72 9.94 9.80
N LEU A 97 8.53 9.34 9.71
CA LEU A 97 8.34 8.10 8.94
C LEU A 97 8.52 8.31 7.44
N THR A 98 8.21 9.49 6.91
CA THR A 98 8.37 9.78 5.48
C THR A 98 9.82 9.73 5.03
N ALA A 99 10.76 10.01 5.94
CA ALA A 99 12.19 9.95 5.64
C ALA A 99 12.65 8.54 5.22
N TYR A 100 12.05 7.49 5.75
CA TYR A 100 12.43 6.12 5.41
C TYR A 100 12.21 5.80 3.94
N GLY A 101 11.02 6.09 3.41
CA GLY A 101 10.72 5.86 2.00
C GLY A 101 11.40 6.86 1.07
N ASP A 102 11.53 8.12 1.48
CA ASP A 102 12.22 9.14 0.70
C ASP A 102 13.70 8.78 0.51
N GLU A 103 14.37 8.34 1.57
CA GLU A 103 15.76 7.89 1.53
C GLU A 103 15.91 6.60 0.71
N PHE A 104 15.01 5.64 0.88
CA PHE A 104 14.99 4.41 0.09
C PHE A 104 14.90 4.72 -1.40
N ALA A 105 13.99 5.59 -1.80
CA ALA A 105 13.83 5.98 -3.20
C ALA A 105 15.07 6.73 -3.74
N ALA A 106 15.64 7.62 -2.95
CA ALA A 106 16.81 8.42 -3.34
C ALA A 106 18.07 7.56 -3.51
N ARG A 107 18.28 6.55 -2.66
CA ARG A 107 19.41 5.62 -2.77
C ARG A 107 19.29 4.70 -3.97
N GLY A 108 18.08 4.22 -4.29
CA GLY A 108 17.86 3.32 -5.42
C GLY A 108 18.60 1.98 -5.36
N GLU A 109 19.04 1.55 -4.18
CA GLU A 109 19.83 0.33 -3.99
C GLU A 109 18.99 -0.95 -4.10
N HIS A 110 17.71 -0.87 -3.70
CA HIS A 110 16.77 -1.98 -3.71
C HIS A 110 15.48 -1.58 -4.42
N CYS A 111 14.82 -2.56 -5.06
CA CYS A 111 13.55 -2.34 -5.73
C CYS A 111 12.37 -2.29 -4.73
N VAL A 112 12.46 -3.04 -3.64
CA VAL A 112 11.40 -3.20 -2.65
C VAL A 112 11.91 -2.89 -1.25
N LEU A 113 11.12 -2.14 -0.49
CA LEU A 113 11.28 -1.93 0.95
C LEU A 113 10.08 -2.53 1.67
N LEU A 114 10.34 -3.50 2.55
CA LEU A 114 9.34 -4.05 3.45
C LEU A 114 9.21 -3.16 4.70
N VAL A 115 8.00 -2.76 5.00
CA VAL A 115 7.67 -1.94 6.19
C VAL A 115 6.56 -2.62 6.99
N PRO A 116 6.59 -2.57 8.34
CA PRO A 116 5.53 -3.18 9.13
C PRO A 116 4.21 -2.44 8.91
N SER A 117 3.10 -3.19 8.87
CA SER A 117 1.77 -2.61 8.82
C SER A 117 1.37 -2.07 10.19
N VAL A 118 0.81 -0.86 10.23
CA VAL A 118 0.23 -0.29 11.45
C VAL A 118 -0.97 -1.11 11.93
N LEU A 119 -1.73 -1.69 11.00
CA LEU A 119 -2.97 -2.44 11.29
C LEU A 119 -2.67 -3.87 11.72
N ALA A 120 -1.63 -4.48 11.16
CA ALA A 120 -1.19 -5.84 11.47
C ALA A 120 0.35 -5.86 11.59
N PRO A 121 0.92 -5.50 12.76
CA PRO A 121 2.38 -5.25 12.90
C PRO A 121 3.28 -6.45 12.65
N ASN A 122 2.73 -7.66 12.65
CA ASN A 122 3.46 -8.88 12.30
C ASN A 122 3.47 -9.17 10.79
N GLU A 123 2.81 -8.34 9.99
CA GLU A 123 2.75 -8.42 8.54
C GLU A 123 3.36 -7.16 7.92
N ASN A 124 3.76 -7.26 6.66
CA ASN A 124 4.44 -6.17 5.97
C ASN A 124 3.61 -5.59 4.82
N ASN A 125 3.72 -4.30 4.68
CA ASN A 125 3.47 -3.62 3.42
C ASN A 125 4.78 -3.51 2.63
N LEU A 126 4.67 -3.31 1.33
CA LEU A 126 5.79 -3.14 0.43
C LEU A 126 5.76 -1.74 -0.17
N LEU A 127 6.90 -1.07 -0.13
CA LEU A 127 7.15 0.11 -0.96
C LEU A 127 7.98 -0.32 -2.16
N ILE A 128 7.46 -0.09 -3.35
CA ILE A 128 8.11 -0.46 -4.61
C ILE A 128 8.62 0.80 -5.27
N ASN A 129 9.88 0.80 -5.67
CA ASN A 129 10.50 1.91 -6.39
C ASN A 129 10.40 1.71 -7.91
N PRO A 130 9.49 2.41 -8.61
CA PRO A 130 9.32 2.24 -10.05
C PRO A 130 10.54 2.72 -10.88
N ALA A 131 11.41 3.53 -10.29
CA ALA A 131 12.63 4.00 -10.94
C ALA A 131 13.78 2.99 -10.85
N HIS A 132 13.65 1.93 -10.06
CA HIS A 132 14.69 0.92 -9.94
C HIS A 132 14.80 0.08 -11.22
N PRO A 133 16.02 -0.28 -11.68
CA PRO A 133 16.21 -1.09 -12.90
C PRO A 133 15.45 -2.40 -12.93
N ASP A 134 15.27 -3.04 -11.76
CA ASP A 134 14.59 -4.33 -11.63
C ASP A 134 13.05 -4.20 -11.54
N TYR A 135 12.50 -2.99 -11.53
CA TYR A 135 11.04 -2.80 -11.45
C TYR A 135 10.29 -3.56 -12.55
N GLY A 136 10.85 -3.60 -13.77
CA GLY A 136 10.27 -4.32 -14.90
C GLY A 136 10.17 -5.84 -14.73
N LYS A 137 10.81 -6.42 -13.72
CA LYS A 137 10.68 -7.85 -13.38
C LYS A 137 9.39 -8.16 -12.64
N ILE A 138 8.70 -7.17 -12.09
CA ILE A 138 7.41 -7.33 -11.42
C ILE A 138 6.34 -7.53 -12.49
N VAL A 139 5.60 -8.63 -12.41
CA VAL A 139 4.61 -9.02 -13.42
C VAL A 139 3.20 -8.92 -12.86
N ILE A 140 2.39 -8.04 -13.46
CA ILE A 140 0.98 -7.93 -13.11
C ILE A 140 0.26 -9.21 -13.56
N ARG A 141 -0.40 -9.90 -12.63
CA ARG A 141 -1.16 -11.11 -12.88
C ARG A 141 -2.60 -10.83 -13.28
N GLY A 142 -3.18 -9.78 -12.72
CA GLY A 142 -4.55 -9.43 -13.04
C GLY A 142 -5.08 -8.27 -12.22
N LEU A 143 -6.24 -7.82 -12.65
CA LEU A 143 -7.09 -6.85 -11.97
C LEU A 143 -8.44 -7.53 -11.76
N GLU A 144 -8.82 -7.75 -10.51
CA GLU A 144 -10.04 -8.45 -10.15
C GLU A 144 -11.03 -7.46 -9.53
N PRO A 145 -12.33 -7.50 -9.91
CA PRO A 145 -13.35 -6.74 -9.20
C PRO A 145 -13.35 -7.11 -7.72
N LEU A 146 -13.39 -6.11 -6.84
CA LEU A 146 -13.37 -6.32 -5.39
C LEU A 146 -14.59 -5.69 -4.74
N ARG A 147 -15.22 -6.44 -3.85
CA ARG A 147 -16.28 -5.96 -2.98
C ARG A 147 -15.96 -6.32 -1.54
N TYR A 148 -16.18 -5.36 -0.65
CA TYR A 148 -16.19 -5.64 0.79
C TYR A 148 -17.48 -6.32 1.19
N ASP A 149 -17.40 -7.26 2.14
CA ASP A 149 -18.56 -7.86 2.77
C ASP A 149 -19.40 -6.78 3.46
N THR A 150 -20.70 -6.76 3.22
CA THR A 150 -21.60 -5.72 3.74
C THR A 150 -21.63 -5.67 5.27
N ARG A 151 -21.28 -6.76 5.95
CA ARG A 151 -21.18 -6.82 7.44
C ARG A 151 -20.09 -5.89 7.98
N MET A 152 -19.09 -5.54 7.17
CA MET A 152 -18.01 -4.63 7.57
C MET A 152 -18.46 -3.17 7.72
N PHE A 153 -19.60 -2.79 7.15
CA PHE A 153 -20.11 -1.41 7.18
C PHE A 153 -21.09 -1.15 8.34
N GLY A 154 -21.46 -2.15 9.11
CA GLY A 154 -22.43 -2.05 10.19
C GLY A 154 -23.87 -1.86 9.69
N LYS A 155 -24.82 -1.71 10.62
CA LYS A 155 -26.22 -1.44 10.29
C LYS A 155 -26.38 0.03 9.96
N ARG A 156 -26.94 0.36 8.77
CA ARG A 156 -27.40 1.71 8.46
C ARG A 156 -28.36 2.18 9.56
N ARG A 157 -27.99 3.23 10.27
CA ARG A 157 -28.96 3.94 11.11
C ARG A 157 -29.98 4.55 10.15
N HIS A 158 -31.22 4.01 10.15
CA HIS A 158 -32.32 4.71 9.51
C HIS A 158 -32.42 6.07 10.18
N ARG A 159 -32.09 7.16 9.45
CA ARG A 159 -32.49 8.49 9.87
C ARG A 159 -34.01 8.46 9.90
N ARG A 160 -34.59 8.47 11.10
CA ARG A 160 -36.02 8.78 11.25
C ARG A 160 -36.19 10.21 10.72
N GLN A 161 -37.00 10.32 9.67
CA GLN A 161 -37.51 11.61 9.20
C GLN A 161 -38.41 12.22 10.28
#